data_8ed711241240292e07430c796c293b3e
#
_entry.id   8ed711241240292e07430c796c293b3e
#
_cell.length_a   1.000
_cell.length_b   1.000
_cell.length_c   1.000
_cell.angle_alpha   90.00
_cell.angle_beta   90.00
_cell.angle_gamma   90.00
#
_symmetry.space_group_name_H-M   'P 1'
#
loop_
_entity.id
_entity.type
_entity.pdbx_description
1 polymer ?
#
loop_
_entity_poly.entity_id
_entity_poly.type
_entity_poly.pdbx_seq_one_letter_code
_entity_poly.pdbx_strand_id
1 'polypeptide(L)'
;VKIAEILPNDSGAFVTYGKGDQRGFFKRINLPNGDKVHEGQSLLLQVRSIGSKDKVHLFTNNIILTGKFINLLPYGDEIILSRRTRKNLDTNQQDKIMDALSESEVGLIARHNLIPENLDIAQSELKSLNQQWKDIELNAKELSEEGLVFQNTYFDQNFVCDYSDKNTDQIIFSDHDRFERVKTWDEGLDSSFADNCEEMSSDQIEEHFNLSEKIDYLIGHQYELPSGGNIMFGKTDALTAIDVNTGSAKRFDTNREAIQLIAKLIKLKNISGKVVIDPVASDQNTLRKLVGMLKNEFRDDLSITNVYGYTRGGLLELSRSRNDRSIDELNLN
;
A
#
# COMPACT_ATOMS: atom_id res chain seq x y z
N VAL A 1 15.38 2.10 18.18
CA VAL A 1 15.88 3.46 17.82
C VAL A 1 15.99 4.32 19.06
N LYS A 2 16.79 5.38 19.02
CA LYS A 2 16.93 6.36 20.10
C LYS A 2 16.50 7.75 19.64
N ILE A 3 15.78 8.48 20.47
CA ILE A 3 15.36 9.84 20.19
C ILE A 3 16.57 10.78 20.29
N ALA A 4 16.93 11.41 19.19
CA ALA A 4 18.09 12.29 19.10
C ALA A 4 17.73 13.75 19.35
N GLU A 5 16.60 14.23 18.80
CA GLU A 5 16.19 15.63 18.86
C GLU A 5 14.67 15.73 18.70
N ILE A 6 14.01 16.45 19.56
CA ILE A 6 12.57 16.73 19.46
C ILE A 6 12.37 18.09 18.81
N LEU A 7 11.56 18.15 17.77
CA LEU A 7 11.28 19.40 17.06
C LEU A 7 10.32 20.29 17.86
N PRO A 8 10.41 21.64 17.68
CA PRO A 8 9.50 22.58 18.32
C PRO A 8 8.02 22.27 18.04
N ASN A 9 7.16 22.56 19.01
CA ASN A 9 5.71 22.33 18.97
C ASN A 9 5.32 20.86 18.80
N ASP A 10 6.15 19.94 19.26
CA ASP A 10 5.88 18.51 19.19
C ASP A 10 5.55 18.01 17.76
N SER A 11 6.13 18.66 16.73
CA SER A 11 5.85 18.36 15.33
C SER A 11 6.49 17.05 14.86
N GLY A 12 7.43 16.48 15.63
CA GLY A 12 8.12 15.23 15.39
C GLY A 12 9.45 15.17 16.11
N ALA A 13 10.19 14.09 15.90
CA ALA A 13 11.52 13.91 16.44
C ALA A 13 12.47 13.29 15.41
N PHE A 14 13.73 13.67 15.43
CA PHE A 14 14.76 12.89 14.77
C PHE A 14 15.18 11.76 15.67
N VAL A 15 15.42 10.60 15.05
CA VAL A 15 15.86 9.39 15.72
C VAL A 15 17.17 8.92 15.13
N THR A 16 18.00 8.28 15.95
CA THR A 16 19.16 7.50 15.49
C THR A 16 18.83 6.02 15.51
N TYR A 17 19.45 5.28 14.59
CA TYR A 17 19.26 3.83 14.49
C TYR A 17 20.46 3.16 13.82
N GLY A 18 20.65 1.89 14.12
CA GLY A 18 21.71 1.08 13.52
C GLY A 18 23.12 1.50 13.90
N LYS A 19 24.10 0.85 13.28
CA LYS A 19 25.52 1.19 13.47
C LYS A 19 25.89 2.45 12.70
N GLY A 20 26.41 3.48 13.37
CA GLY A 20 26.91 4.70 12.74
C GLY A 20 25.93 5.87 12.75
N ASP A 21 25.04 5.95 13.71
CA ASP A 21 24.15 7.11 13.95
C ASP A 21 23.33 7.54 12.72
N GLN A 22 22.80 6.56 11.98
CA GLN A 22 21.91 6.85 10.88
C GLN A 22 20.69 7.63 11.39
N ARG A 23 20.31 8.70 10.69
CA ARG A 23 19.17 9.53 11.07
C ARG A 23 17.88 9.08 10.39
N GLY A 24 16.79 9.07 11.16
CA GLY A 24 15.44 8.90 10.71
C GLY A 24 14.51 9.95 11.29
N PHE A 25 13.27 9.97 10.84
CA PHE A 25 12.25 10.91 11.32
C PHE A 25 11.04 10.17 11.87
N PHE A 26 10.63 10.52 13.07
CA PHE A 26 9.46 10.03 13.77
C PHE A 26 8.44 11.16 13.92
N LYS A 27 7.34 11.09 13.19
CA LYS A 27 6.39 12.20 13.08
C LYS A 27 5.46 12.35 14.28
N ARG A 28 5.18 11.27 15.00
CA ARG A 28 4.18 11.24 16.06
C ARG A 28 4.85 10.98 17.40
N ILE A 29 5.02 12.01 18.21
CA ILE A 29 5.75 11.93 19.48
C ILE A 29 4.89 11.58 20.70
N ASN A 30 3.60 11.30 20.52
CA ASN A 30 2.78 10.74 21.58
C ASN A 30 2.84 9.23 21.52
N LEU A 31 3.25 8.59 22.59
CA LEU A 31 3.23 7.15 22.75
C LEU A 31 1.79 6.63 22.91
N PRO A 32 1.53 5.35 22.63
CA PRO A 32 0.20 4.75 22.77
C PRO A 32 -0.43 4.93 24.15
N ASN A 33 0.38 4.92 25.20
CA ASN A 33 -0.02 5.14 26.59
C ASN A 33 -0.21 6.62 26.97
N GLY A 34 -0.07 7.54 26.02
CA GLY A 34 -0.18 8.99 26.25
C GLY A 34 1.06 9.67 26.80
N ASP A 35 2.13 8.92 27.06
CA ASP A 35 3.39 9.49 27.57
C ASP A 35 4.07 10.34 26.50
N LYS A 36 4.77 11.39 26.97
CA LYS A 36 5.61 12.20 26.11
C LYS A 36 6.97 11.54 25.88
N VAL A 37 7.44 11.66 24.67
CA VAL A 37 8.76 11.22 24.26
C VAL A 37 9.82 12.17 24.79
N HIS A 38 10.98 11.66 25.21
CA HIS A 38 12.12 12.44 25.69
C HIS A 38 13.37 12.16 24.87
N GLU A 39 14.23 13.18 24.73
CA GLU A 39 15.53 13.01 24.09
C GLU A 39 16.37 11.98 24.87
N GLY A 40 17.10 11.14 24.15
CA GLY A 40 17.86 10.03 24.71
C GLY A 40 17.03 8.77 25.00
N GLN A 41 15.71 8.79 24.86
CA GLN A 41 14.85 7.65 25.09
C GLN A 41 14.97 6.62 23.96
N SER A 42 15.07 5.34 24.33
CA SER A 42 15.00 4.24 23.37
C SER A 42 13.56 3.80 23.16
N LEU A 43 13.15 3.62 21.91
CA LEU A 43 11.80 3.22 21.51
C LEU A 43 11.84 2.07 20.50
N LEU A 44 10.83 1.20 20.60
CA LEU A 44 10.50 0.25 19.55
C LEU A 44 9.62 0.96 18.51
N LEU A 45 10.17 1.16 17.31
CA LEU A 45 9.47 1.80 16.21
C LEU A 45 9.55 0.95 14.94
N GLN A 46 8.53 1.04 14.12
CA GLN A 46 8.49 0.40 12.80
C GLN A 46 8.93 1.39 11.72
N VAL A 47 9.73 0.94 10.75
CA VAL A 47 10.00 1.71 9.54
C VAL A 47 8.72 1.77 8.72
N ARG A 48 8.21 2.96 8.53
CA ARG A 48 6.99 3.22 7.73
C ARG A 48 7.30 3.46 6.27
N SER A 49 8.42 4.13 5.99
CA SER A 49 8.84 4.43 4.63
C SER A 49 10.35 4.55 4.56
N ILE A 50 10.93 3.91 3.58
CA ILE A 50 12.35 4.00 3.27
C ILE A 50 12.61 5.37 2.63
N GLY A 51 13.61 6.09 3.14
CA GLY A 51 14.06 7.35 2.58
C GLY A 51 14.73 7.18 1.22
N SER A 52 14.91 8.29 0.52
CA SER A 52 15.70 8.39 -0.71
C SER A 52 17.00 9.13 -0.44
N LYS A 53 17.83 9.42 -1.48
CA LYS A 53 19.09 10.17 -1.33
C LYS A 53 18.98 11.43 -0.49
N ASP A 54 17.85 12.15 -0.58
CA ASP A 54 17.62 13.44 0.08
C ASP A 54 16.58 13.37 1.21
N LYS A 55 16.07 12.18 1.55
CA LYS A 55 15.03 12.01 2.57
C LYS A 55 15.38 10.88 3.51
N VAL A 56 15.28 11.17 4.80
CA VAL A 56 15.50 10.17 5.86
C VAL A 56 14.36 9.14 5.92
N HIS A 57 14.65 7.98 6.53
CA HIS A 57 13.62 6.98 6.81
C HIS A 57 12.55 7.55 7.75
N LEU A 58 11.30 7.20 7.50
CA LEU A 58 10.19 7.56 8.38
C LEU A 58 9.88 6.40 9.31
N PHE A 59 9.75 6.71 10.59
CA PHE A 59 9.38 5.77 11.64
C PHE A 59 7.98 6.05 12.19
N THR A 60 7.36 5.01 12.74
CA THR A 60 6.06 5.08 13.40
C THR A 60 6.03 4.20 14.65
N ASN A 61 5.31 4.66 15.68
CA ASN A 61 4.94 3.84 16.82
C ASN A 61 3.64 3.04 16.60
N ASN A 62 2.91 3.32 15.54
CA ASN A 62 1.77 2.49 15.14
C ASN A 62 2.32 1.24 14.43
N ILE A 63 2.71 0.26 15.24
CA ILE A 63 3.25 -1.01 14.74
C ILE A 63 2.11 -1.84 14.16
N ILE A 64 2.34 -2.42 12.99
CA ILE A 64 1.40 -3.29 12.29
C ILE A 64 2.12 -4.59 11.94
N LEU A 65 1.63 -5.70 12.45
CA LEU A 65 2.04 -7.02 11.98
C LEU A 65 1.02 -7.50 10.94
N THR A 66 1.50 -7.73 9.74
CA THR A 66 0.64 -8.06 8.59
C THR A 66 0.48 -9.55 8.46
N GLY A 67 -0.77 -10.02 8.52
CA GLY A 67 -1.17 -11.37 8.14
C GLY A 67 -1.98 -11.39 6.83
N LYS A 68 -2.44 -12.54 6.43
CA LYS A 68 -3.28 -12.76 5.24
C LYS A 68 -4.70 -12.23 5.45
N PHE A 69 -5.29 -12.56 6.59
CA PHE A 69 -6.67 -12.25 6.94
C PHE A 69 -6.78 -11.07 7.91
N ILE A 70 -5.77 -10.90 8.75
CA ILE A 70 -5.78 -9.93 9.84
C ILE A 70 -4.44 -9.19 9.88
N ASN A 71 -4.50 -7.87 10.06
CA ASN A 71 -3.35 -7.11 10.56
C ASN A 71 -3.54 -6.89 12.05
N LEU A 72 -2.52 -7.25 12.83
CA LEU A 72 -2.48 -7.00 14.27
C LEU A 72 -1.95 -5.60 14.53
N LEU A 73 -2.63 -4.86 15.39
CA LEU A 73 -2.25 -3.52 15.87
C LEU A 73 -1.95 -3.62 17.37
N PRO A 74 -0.72 -3.96 17.78
CA PRO A 74 -0.41 -4.24 19.18
C PRO A 74 -0.70 -3.08 20.15
N TYR A 75 -0.65 -1.85 19.65
CA TYR A 75 -0.94 -0.64 20.44
C TYR A 75 -2.31 -0.04 20.11
N GLY A 76 -3.15 -0.75 19.37
CA GLY A 76 -4.53 -0.37 19.10
C GLY A 76 -5.50 -1.09 20.03
N ASP A 77 -6.72 -0.61 20.07
CA ASP A 77 -7.83 -1.17 20.86
C ASP A 77 -9.10 -1.37 20.01
N GLU A 78 -9.07 -0.94 18.75
CA GLU A 78 -10.22 -1.02 17.85
C GLU A 78 -10.10 -2.18 16.86
N ILE A 79 -11.25 -2.82 16.56
CA ILE A 79 -11.39 -3.76 15.46
C ILE A 79 -11.96 -3.02 14.26
N ILE A 80 -11.20 -3.00 13.18
CA ILE A 80 -11.52 -2.24 11.97
C ILE A 80 -11.66 -3.19 10.79
N LEU A 81 -12.78 -3.11 10.07
CA LEU A 81 -12.88 -3.73 8.75
C LEU A 81 -12.17 -2.86 7.73
N SER A 82 -11.31 -3.46 6.90
CA SER A 82 -10.65 -2.72 5.82
C SER A 82 -11.70 -2.13 4.85
N ARG A 83 -11.33 -1.09 4.11
CA ARG A 83 -12.24 -0.47 3.13
C ARG A 83 -12.75 -1.49 2.09
N ARG A 84 -11.88 -2.38 1.63
CA ARG A 84 -12.23 -3.44 0.67
C ARG A 84 -13.15 -4.47 1.31
N THR A 85 -12.91 -4.87 2.56
CA THR A 85 -13.78 -5.78 3.32
C THR A 85 -15.20 -5.21 3.45
N ARG A 86 -15.33 -3.95 3.91
CA ARG A 86 -16.64 -3.28 4.06
C ARG A 86 -17.42 -3.20 2.76
N LYS A 87 -16.73 -3.09 1.63
CA LYS A 87 -17.37 -2.99 0.33
C LYS A 87 -17.83 -4.35 -0.21
N ASN A 88 -17.05 -5.39 0.03
CA ASN A 88 -17.23 -6.71 -0.58
C ASN A 88 -18.23 -7.59 0.21
N LEU A 89 -18.48 -7.26 1.47
CA LEU A 89 -19.32 -8.02 2.35
C LEU A 89 -20.61 -7.26 2.70
N ASP A 90 -21.71 -7.98 2.79
CA ASP A 90 -22.97 -7.44 3.33
C ASP A 90 -22.89 -7.22 4.86
N THR A 91 -23.88 -6.52 5.43
CA THR A 91 -23.88 -6.17 6.86
C THR A 91 -23.84 -7.41 7.77
N ASN A 92 -24.58 -8.46 7.44
CA ASN A 92 -24.60 -9.68 8.25
C ASN A 92 -23.25 -10.40 8.26
N GLN A 93 -22.55 -10.41 7.12
CA GLN A 93 -21.19 -10.96 7.02
C GLN A 93 -20.18 -10.11 7.81
N GLN A 94 -20.31 -8.78 7.75
CA GLN A 94 -19.49 -7.85 8.53
C GLN A 94 -19.68 -8.06 10.03
N ASP A 95 -20.95 -8.16 10.48
CA ASP A 95 -21.28 -8.40 11.89
C ASP A 95 -20.71 -9.72 12.40
N LYS A 96 -20.81 -10.81 11.63
CA LYS A 96 -20.20 -12.10 11.98
C LYS A 96 -18.70 -12.01 12.18
N ILE A 97 -17.99 -11.26 11.32
CA ILE A 97 -16.54 -11.06 11.46
C ILE A 97 -16.24 -10.23 12.71
N MET A 98 -16.98 -9.15 12.94
CA MET A 98 -16.79 -8.31 14.11
C MET A 98 -17.02 -9.07 15.41
N ASP A 99 -18.09 -9.87 15.47
CA ASP A 99 -18.41 -10.71 16.64
C ASP A 99 -17.30 -11.74 16.90
N ALA A 100 -16.83 -12.43 15.85
CA ALA A 100 -15.79 -13.46 15.97
C ALA A 100 -14.42 -12.90 16.42
N LEU A 101 -14.15 -11.62 16.18
CA LEU A 101 -12.90 -10.95 16.58
C LEU A 101 -13.05 -10.13 17.86
N SER A 102 -14.27 -9.99 18.41
CA SER A 102 -14.58 -9.09 19.53
C SER A 102 -13.82 -9.38 20.83
N GLU A 103 -13.34 -10.61 21.03
CA GLU A 103 -12.58 -11.01 22.22
C GLU A 103 -11.09 -10.61 22.14
N SER A 104 -10.64 -9.93 21.07
CA SER A 104 -9.25 -9.51 20.96
C SER A 104 -8.93 -8.40 21.95
N GLU A 105 -7.85 -8.58 22.72
CA GLU A 105 -7.34 -7.57 23.66
C GLU A 105 -6.56 -6.44 22.97
N VAL A 106 -6.28 -6.58 21.68
CA VAL A 106 -5.50 -5.62 20.86
C VAL A 106 -6.26 -5.25 19.60
N GLY A 107 -5.88 -4.13 19.00
CA GLY A 107 -6.50 -3.67 17.77
C GLY A 107 -6.25 -4.59 16.58
N LEU A 108 -7.21 -4.69 15.70
CA LEU A 108 -7.17 -5.53 14.52
C LEU A 108 -7.69 -4.79 13.29
N ILE A 109 -7.12 -5.11 12.12
CA ILE A 109 -7.72 -4.76 10.84
C ILE A 109 -8.07 -6.04 10.11
N ALA A 110 -9.37 -6.32 9.95
CA ALA A 110 -9.86 -7.39 9.10
C ALA A 110 -9.59 -7.04 7.63
N ARG A 111 -8.80 -7.86 6.95
CA ARG A 111 -8.37 -7.64 5.57
C ARG A 111 -9.42 -8.13 4.58
N HIS A 112 -9.25 -7.79 3.31
CA HIS A 112 -10.22 -8.12 2.26
C HIS A 112 -10.34 -9.62 1.96
N ASN A 113 -9.36 -10.41 2.36
CA ASN A 113 -9.36 -11.88 2.24
C ASN A 113 -10.17 -12.55 3.37
N LEU A 114 -10.50 -11.82 4.45
CA LEU A 114 -11.30 -12.35 5.54
C LEU A 114 -12.77 -12.34 5.15
N ILE A 115 -13.35 -13.54 5.11
CA ILE A 115 -14.78 -13.81 4.90
C ILE A 115 -15.28 -14.73 6.02
N PRO A 116 -16.60 -14.83 6.27
CA PRO A 116 -17.12 -15.69 7.33
C PRO A 116 -16.69 -17.15 7.26
N GLU A 117 -16.44 -17.66 6.06
CA GLU A 117 -16.08 -19.05 5.79
C GLU A 117 -14.65 -19.42 6.24
N ASN A 118 -13.77 -18.43 6.44
CA ASN A 118 -12.38 -18.65 6.85
C ASN A 118 -12.04 -18.07 8.24
N LEU A 119 -13.04 -17.84 9.08
CA LEU A 119 -12.85 -17.28 10.43
C LEU A 119 -11.97 -18.15 11.32
N ASP A 120 -12.08 -19.47 11.25
CA ASP A 120 -11.26 -20.39 12.05
C ASP A 120 -9.78 -20.26 11.71
N ILE A 121 -9.46 -20.14 10.41
CA ILE A 121 -8.09 -19.91 9.93
C ILE A 121 -7.59 -18.54 10.39
N ALA A 122 -8.43 -17.52 10.31
CA ALA A 122 -8.08 -16.18 10.76
C ALA A 122 -7.82 -16.10 12.28
N GLN A 123 -8.56 -16.87 13.08
CA GLN A 123 -8.29 -16.98 14.52
C GLN A 123 -6.97 -17.70 14.83
N SER A 124 -6.60 -18.68 14.01
CA SER A 124 -5.29 -19.34 14.11
C SER A 124 -4.16 -18.38 13.73
N GLU A 125 -4.34 -17.60 12.67
CA GLU A 125 -3.41 -16.53 12.29
C GLU A 125 -3.27 -15.48 13.39
N LEU A 126 -4.36 -15.06 14.02
CA LEU A 126 -4.34 -14.11 15.15
C LEU A 126 -3.49 -14.62 16.32
N LYS A 127 -3.60 -15.90 16.66
CA LYS A 127 -2.75 -16.51 17.71
C LYS A 127 -1.27 -16.47 17.33
N SER A 128 -0.94 -16.77 16.07
CA SER A 128 0.43 -16.71 15.55
C SER A 128 0.99 -15.28 15.58
N LEU A 129 0.21 -14.30 15.15
CA LEU A 129 0.61 -12.88 15.18
C LEU A 129 0.81 -12.37 16.61
N ASN A 130 -0.04 -12.78 17.55
CA ASN A 130 0.13 -12.44 18.96
C ASN A 130 1.40 -13.06 19.56
N GLN A 131 1.74 -14.30 19.19
CA GLN A 131 3.00 -14.91 19.63
C GLN A 131 4.20 -14.19 19.03
N GLN A 132 4.15 -13.88 17.74
CA GLN A 132 5.20 -13.10 17.07
C GLN A 132 5.42 -11.73 17.73
N TRP A 133 4.34 -11.06 18.13
CA TRP A 133 4.45 -9.80 18.86
C TRP A 133 5.17 -9.96 20.19
N LYS A 134 4.82 -10.98 20.97
CA LYS A 134 5.50 -11.28 22.25
C LYS A 134 7.00 -11.53 22.07
N ASP A 135 7.36 -12.24 21.01
CA ASP A 135 8.76 -12.52 20.70
C ASP A 135 9.51 -11.23 20.31
N ILE A 136 8.86 -10.33 19.55
CA ILE A 136 9.41 -9.01 19.22
C ILE A 136 9.63 -8.18 20.49
N GLU A 137 8.68 -8.16 21.41
CA GLU A 137 8.83 -7.42 22.68
C GLU A 137 9.96 -7.98 23.55
N LEU A 138 10.12 -9.30 23.62
CA LEU A 138 11.21 -9.94 24.33
C LEU A 138 12.55 -9.57 23.71
N ASN A 139 12.71 -9.75 22.41
CA ASN A 139 13.93 -9.39 21.69
C ASN A 139 14.28 -7.90 21.84
N ALA A 140 13.27 -7.03 21.84
CA ALA A 140 13.49 -5.59 22.05
C ALA A 140 14.02 -5.26 23.45
N LYS A 141 13.58 -6.00 24.47
CA LYS A 141 14.05 -5.83 25.87
C LYS A 141 15.47 -6.37 26.10
N GLU A 142 15.90 -7.35 25.32
CA GLU A 142 17.23 -7.95 25.41
C GLU A 142 18.32 -7.11 24.72
N LEU A 143 17.94 -6.19 23.83
CA LEU A 143 18.88 -5.32 23.15
C LEU A 143 19.44 -4.26 24.14
N SER A 144 20.77 -4.23 24.25
CA SER A 144 21.49 -3.20 25.02
C SER A 144 21.73 -1.91 24.24
N GLU A 145 21.67 -1.98 22.93
CA GLU A 145 21.93 -0.87 22.00
C GLU A 145 20.85 -0.80 20.88
N GLU A 146 20.85 0.28 20.12
CA GLU A 146 19.94 0.42 18.97
C GLU A 146 20.22 -0.65 17.92
N GLY A 147 19.20 -1.39 17.53
CA GLY A 147 19.33 -2.49 16.59
C GLY A 147 18.05 -2.87 15.89
N LEU A 148 18.18 -3.77 14.93
CA LEU A 148 17.06 -4.41 14.29
C LEU A 148 16.51 -5.52 15.21
N VAL A 149 15.28 -5.34 15.67
CA VAL A 149 14.58 -6.32 16.54
C VAL A 149 13.90 -7.40 15.72
N PHE A 150 13.23 -6.97 14.65
CA PHE A 150 12.46 -7.84 13.76
C PHE A 150 12.50 -7.28 12.35
N GLN A 151 12.76 -8.13 11.42
CA GLN A 151 12.60 -7.84 9.99
C GLN A 151 11.51 -8.75 9.43
N ASN A 152 10.48 -8.14 8.90
CA ASN A 152 9.55 -8.91 8.09
C ASN A 152 10.28 -9.29 6.79
N THR A 153 10.82 -10.50 6.77
CA THR A 153 11.53 -11.05 5.61
C THR A 153 10.59 -11.51 4.51
N TYR A 154 9.30 -11.40 4.75
CA TYR A 154 8.26 -11.98 3.91
C TYR A 154 7.60 -10.93 3.02
N PHE A 155 8.43 -10.24 2.22
CA PHE A 155 7.91 -9.35 1.15
C PHE A 155 6.91 -10.10 0.26
N ASP A 156 7.25 -11.34 -0.09
CA ASP A 156 6.44 -12.19 -0.97
C ASP A 156 5.06 -12.50 -0.37
N GLN A 157 5.01 -12.81 0.93
CA GLN A 157 3.76 -13.03 1.65
C GLN A 157 2.89 -11.77 1.70
N ASN A 158 3.49 -10.61 2.01
CA ASN A 158 2.78 -9.35 2.01
C ASN A 158 2.25 -9.00 0.61
N PHE A 159 3.06 -9.19 -0.42
CA PHE A 159 2.66 -8.97 -1.80
C PHE A 159 1.45 -9.84 -2.16
N VAL A 160 1.55 -11.13 -1.86
CA VAL A 160 0.46 -12.07 -2.04
C VAL A 160 -0.79 -11.63 -1.26
N CYS A 161 -0.64 -11.27 0.02
CA CYS A 161 -1.76 -10.80 0.85
C CYS A 161 -2.44 -9.55 0.29
N ASP A 162 -1.71 -8.66 -0.33
CA ASP A 162 -2.23 -7.39 -0.84
C ASP A 162 -2.87 -7.52 -2.23
N TYR A 163 -2.30 -8.37 -3.10
CA TYR A 163 -2.63 -8.43 -4.52
C TYR A 163 -3.43 -9.66 -4.93
N SER A 164 -3.51 -10.71 -4.09
CA SER A 164 -4.33 -11.87 -4.38
C SER A 164 -5.70 -11.82 -3.70
N ASP A 165 -6.69 -12.39 -4.36
CA ASP A 165 -8.03 -12.64 -3.83
C ASP A 165 -8.63 -13.90 -4.50
N LYS A 166 -9.91 -14.18 -4.22
CA LYS A 166 -10.63 -15.32 -4.80
C LYS A 166 -10.72 -15.34 -6.34
N ASN A 167 -10.36 -14.23 -7.01
CA ASN A 167 -10.36 -14.12 -8.47
C ASN A 167 -8.94 -14.21 -9.02
N THR A 168 -7.94 -14.50 -8.19
CA THR A 168 -6.55 -14.70 -8.62
C THR A 168 -6.40 -16.11 -9.14
N ASP A 169 -6.21 -16.26 -10.45
CA ASP A 169 -6.10 -17.54 -11.11
C ASP A 169 -4.74 -18.19 -10.87
N GLN A 170 -3.67 -17.38 -10.83
CA GLN A 170 -2.30 -17.88 -10.79
C GLN A 170 -1.35 -16.88 -10.14
N ILE A 171 -0.38 -17.37 -9.38
CA ILE A 171 0.74 -16.60 -8.81
C ILE A 171 2.03 -17.31 -9.20
N ILE A 172 2.89 -16.60 -9.89
CA ILE A 172 4.10 -17.16 -10.46
C ILE A 172 5.32 -16.59 -9.75
N PHE A 173 6.23 -17.49 -9.36
CA PHE A 173 7.50 -17.17 -8.74
C PHE A 173 8.64 -17.52 -9.70
N SER A 174 9.61 -16.63 -9.82
CA SER A 174 10.86 -16.88 -10.56
C SER A 174 12.00 -17.38 -9.68
N ASP A 175 11.76 -17.46 -8.37
CA ASP A 175 12.74 -17.82 -7.37
C ASP A 175 12.19 -18.96 -6.51
N HIS A 176 12.89 -20.09 -6.51
CA HIS A 176 12.50 -21.29 -5.81
C HIS A 176 12.35 -21.09 -4.29
N ASP A 177 13.29 -20.38 -3.68
CA ASP A 177 13.28 -20.15 -2.23
C ASP A 177 12.08 -19.30 -1.81
N ARG A 178 11.67 -18.35 -2.65
CA ARG A 178 10.46 -17.53 -2.42
C ARG A 178 9.19 -18.35 -2.57
N PHE A 179 9.13 -19.19 -3.62
CA PHE A 179 8.03 -20.10 -3.84
C PHE A 179 7.82 -21.04 -2.64
N GLU A 180 8.87 -21.72 -2.19
CA GLU A 180 8.81 -22.65 -1.07
C GLU A 180 8.46 -21.94 0.26
N ARG A 181 8.96 -20.72 0.49
CA ARG A 181 8.58 -19.93 1.68
C ARG A 181 7.09 -19.59 1.71
N VAL A 182 6.53 -19.16 0.57
CA VAL A 182 5.10 -18.82 0.50
C VAL A 182 4.24 -20.06 0.65
N LYS A 183 4.65 -21.18 0.03
CA LYS A 183 3.98 -22.45 0.15
C LYS A 183 3.96 -22.98 1.60
N THR A 184 5.11 -23.02 2.26
CA THR A 184 5.22 -23.44 3.66
C THR A 184 4.39 -22.55 4.59
N TRP A 185 4.36 -21.25 4.32
CA TRP A 185 3.53 -20.32 5.09
C TRP A 185 2.04 -20.59 4.90
N ASP A 186 1.58 -20.86 3.68
CA ASP A 186 0.18 -21.15 3.39
C ASP A 186 -0.26 -22.51 3.98
N GLU A 187 0.59 -23.52 3.91
CA GLU A 187 0.38 -24.81 4.57
C GLU A 187 0.21 -24.65 6.09
N GLY A 188 0.98 -23.75 6.71
CA GLY A 188 0.86 -23.40 8.13
C GLY A 188 -0.46 -22.71 8.50
N LEU A 189 -1.15 -22.12 7.52
CA LEU A 189 -2.46 -21.48 7.66
C LEU A 189 -3.63 -22.39 7.29
N ASP A 190 -3.34 -23.60 6.78
CA ASP A 190 -4.36 -24.53 6.24
C ASP A 190 -5.27 -23.85 5.20
N SER A 191 -4.66 -23.02 4.35
CA SER A 191 -5.38 -22.30 3.29
C SER A 191 -4.96 -22.82 1.93
N SER A 192 -5.89 -23.02 1.02
CA SER A 192 -5.65 -23.58 -0.34
C SER A 192 -5.04 -22.57 -1.33
N PHE A 193 -4.41 -21.53 -0.82
CA PHE A 193 -3.84 -20.47 -1.64
C PHE A 193 -2.63 -20.94 -2.45
N ALA A 194 -1.80 -21.81 -1.86
CA ALA A 194 -0.62 -22.38 -2.51
C ALA A 194 -0.97 -23.21 -3.76
N ASP A 195 -2.21 -23.70 -3.88
CA ASP A 195 -2.68 -24.45 -5.05
C ASP A 195 -2.63 -23.63 -6.35
N ASN A 196 -2.65 -22.30 -6.24
CA ASN A 196 -2.57 -21.37 -7.37
C ASN A 196 -1.14 -20.81 -7.58
N CYS A 197 -0.15 -21.31 -6.82
CA CYS A 197 1.23 -20.90 -6.94
C CYS A 197 1.99 -21.82 -7.89
N GLU A 198 2.74 -21.23 -8.81
CA GLU A 198 3.59 -21.94 -9.76
C GLU A 198 5.00 -21.36 -9.78
N GLU A 199 5.97 -22.21 -10.12
CA GLU A 199 7.36 -21.79 -10.35
C GLU A 199 7.62 -21.77 -11.87
N MET A 200 8.14 -20.67 -12.36
CA MET A 200 8.63 -20.51 -13.73
C MET A 200 9.97 -19.82 -13.71
N SER A 201 10.87 -20.19 -14.64
CA SER A 201 12.11 -19.44 -14.80
C SER A 201 11.85 -18.01 -15.28
N SER A 202 12.76 -17.09 -15.01
CA SER A 202 12.65 -15.71 -15.48
C SER A 202 12.48 -15.61 -17.00
N ASP A 203 13.16 -16.49 -17.76
CA ASP A 203 13.04 -16.53 -19.23
C ASP A 203 11.63 -16.97 -19.67
N GLN A 204 11.05 -17.98 -19.00
CA GLN A 204 9.67 -18.42 -19.27
C GLN A 204 8.65 -17.32 -18.93
N ILE A 205 8.85 -16.60 -17.82
CA ILE A 205 8.00 -15.48 -17.44
C ILE A 205 8.10 -14.37 -18.50
N GLU A 206 9.32 -14.04 -18.95
CA GLU A 206 9.53 -13.03 -19.99
C GLU A 206 8.86 -13.45 -21.31
N GLU A 207 9.07 -14.66 -21.76
CA GLU A 207 8.48 -15.19 -23.00
C GLU A 207 6.94 -15.20 -22.95
N HIS A 208 6.38 -15.60 -21.80
CA HIS A 208 4.92 -15.73 -21.66
C HIS A 208 4.21 -14.39 -21.45
N PHE A 209 4.80 -13.50 -20.64
CA PHE A 209 4.15 -12.26 -20.23
C PHE A 209 4.70 -11.00 -20.89
N ASN A 210 5.84 -11.09 -21.59
CA ASN A 210 6.49 -9.95 -22.24
C ASN A 210 6.69 -8.76 -21.27
N LEU A 211 7.29 -9.05 -20.09
CA LEU A 211 7.38 -8.09 -18.99
C LEU A 211 8.25 -6.89 -19.33
N SER A 212 9.35 -7.11 -20.05
CA SER A 212 10.28 -6.02 -20.44
C SER A 212 9.55 -4.96 -21.26
N GLU A 213 8.78 -5.36 -22.28
CA GLU A 213 8.00 -4.43 -23.09
C GLU A 213 6.93 -3.70 -22.27
N LYS A 214 6.28 -4.41 -21.34
CA LYS A 214 5.28 -3.80 -20.44
C LYS A 214 5.91 -2.78 -19.49
N ILE A 215 7.12 -3.06 -18.99
CA ILE A 215 7.88 -2.14 -18.14
C ILE A 215 8.31 -0.92 -18.94
N ASP A 216 8.83 -1.10 -20.16
CA ASP A 216 9.20 0.00 -21.04
C ASP A 216 8.00 0.88 -21.37
N TYR A 217 6.83 0.28 -21.64
CA TYR A 217 5.59 1.00 -21.79
C TYR A 217 5.24 1.82 -20.53
N LEU A 218 5.39 1.24 -19.34
CA LEU A 218 5.09 1.95 -18.08
C LEU A 218 6.09 3.10 -17.79
N ILE A 219 7.35 2.99 -18.17
CA ILE A 219 8.35 4.06 -18.01
C ILE A 219 8.02 5.27 -18.91
N GLY A 220 7.31 5.06 -19.99
CA GLY A 220 6.89 6.11 -20.92
C GLY A 220 6.09 7.23 -20.26
N HIS A 221 6.05 8.38 -20.94
CA HIS A 221 5.32 9.57 -20.50
C HIS A 221 4.11 9.90 -21.36
N GLN A 222 4.02 9.32 -22.55
CA GLN A 222 2.91 9.50 -23.48
C GLN A 222 2.27 8.16 -23.79
N TYR A 223 0.93 8.14 -23.82
CA TYR A 223 0.15 6.92 -24.04
C TYR A 223 -1.00 7.23 -24.99
N GLU A 224 -1.10 6.42 -26.05
CA GLU A 224 -2.16 6.56 -27.05
C GLU A 224 -3.50 6.02 -26.51
N LEU A 225 -4.58 6.66 -26.93
CA LEU A 225 -5.94 6.23 -26.63
C LEU A 225 -6.55 5.49 -27.81
N PRO A 226 -7.43 4.51 -27.60
CA PRO A 226 -8.14 3.80 -28.68
C PRO A 226 -8.87 4.74 -29.63
N SER A 227 -9.36 5.86 -29.14
CA SER A 227 -10.02 6.90 -29.94
C SER A 227 -9.07 7.75 -30.82
N GLY A 228 -7.75 7.49 -30.77
CA GLY A 228 -6.74 8.23 -31.51
C GLY A 228 -6.26 9.52 -30.82
N GLY A 229 -6.71 9.80 -29.60
CA GLY A 229 -6.13 10.82 -28.74
C GLY A 229 -4.93 10.27 -27.95
N ASN A 230 -4.33 11.09 -27.09
CA ASN A 230 -3.27 10.64 -26.20
C ASN A 230 -3.33 11.32 -24.83
N ILE A 231 -2.62 10.75 -23.88
CA ILE A 231 -2.39 11.35 -22.57
C ILE A 231 -0.89 11.56 -22.36
N MET A 232 -0.53 12.66 -21.69
CA MET A 232 0.87 12.99 -21.38
C MET A 232 1.04 13.22 -19.88
N PHE A 233 2.03 12.56 -19.30
CA PHE A 233 2.40 12.72 -17.88
C PHE A 233 3.57 13.69 -17.75
N GLY A 234 3.38 14.76 -17.00
CA GLY A 234 4.41 15.69 -16.58
C GLY A 234 4.60 15.65 -15.06
N LYS A 235 5.78 15.27 -14.59
CA LYS A 235 6.10 15.23 -13.16
C LYS A 235 6.92 16.46 -12.77
N THR A 236 6.52 17.11 -11.68
CA THR A 236 7.27 18.18 -11.02
C THR A 236 7.52 17.80 -9.57
N ASP A 237 8.33 18.58 -8.84
CA ASP A 237 8.55 18.36 -7.41
C ASP A 237 7.27 18.52 -6.57
N ALA A 238 6.32 19.31 -7.05
CA ALA A 238 5.09 19.66 -6.32
C ALA A 238 3.90 18.75 -6.65
N LEU A 239 3.77 18.31 -7.90
CA LEU A 239 2.62 17.55 -8.38
C LEU A 239 2.92 16.81 -9.70
N THR A 240 2.06 15.85 -10.02
CA THR A 240 1.99 15.27 -11.36
C THR A 240 0.86 15.92 -12.13
N ALA A 241 1.15 16.49 -13.30
CA ALA A 241 0.17 17.01 -14.24
C ALA A 241 -0.04 16.00 -15.37
N ILE A 242 -1.30 15.81 -15.78
CA ILE A 242 -1.66 14.89 -16.86
C ILE A 242 -2.52 15.65 -17.85
N ASP A 243 -2.05 15.75 -19.08
CA ASP A 243 -2.75 16.40 -20.18
C ASP A 243 -3.46 15.36 -21.05
N VAL A 244 -4.69 15.66 -21.49
CA VAL A 244 -5.50 14.80 -22.36
C VAL A 244 -5.72 15.48 -23.70
N ASN A 245 -5.16 14.89 -24.75
CA ASN A 245 -5.27 15.39 -26.09
C ASN A 245 -6.30 14.57 -26.89
N THR A 246 -7.18 15.26 -27.64
CA THR A 246 -8.18 14.60 -28.50
C THR A 246 -7.58 14.24 -29.85
N GLY A 247 -7.97 13.08 -30.37
CA GLY A 247 -7.80 12.72 -31.77
C GLY A 247 -9.04 13.08 -32.59
N SER A 248 -9.49 12.14 -33.40
CA SER A 248 -10.67 12.30 -34.27
C SER A 248 -12.02 12.01 -33.57
N ALA A 249 -11.99 11.45 -32.36
CA ALA A 249 -13.18 11.04 -31.62
C ALA A 249 -13.91 12.21 -30.94
N LYS A 250 -15.10 11.91 -30.43
CA LYS A 250 -15.87 12.88 -29.62
C LYS A 250 -15.16 13.09 -28.27
N ARG A 251 -15.11 14.35 -27.82
CA ARG A 251 -14.43 14.77 -26.57
C ARG A 251 -14.81 13.94 -25.36
N PHE A 252 -16.07 13.58 -25.22
CA PHE A 252 -16.51 12.76 -24.05
C PHE A 252 -15.96 11.35 -24.10
N ASP A 253 -15.90 10.71 -25.26
CA ASP A 253 -15.35 9.36 -25.42
C ASP A 253 -13.85 9.36 -25.15
N THR A 254 -13.12 10.35 -25.68
CA THR A 254 -11.69 10.56 -25.38
C THR A 254 -11.45 10.72 -23.88
N ASN A 255 -12.21 11.61 -23.21
CA ASN A 255 -12.06 11.82 -21.77
C ASN A 255 -12.38 10.57 -20.95
N ARG A 256 -13.38 9.77 -21.33
CA ARG A 256 -13.73 8.51 -20.66
C ARG A 256 -12.59 7.50 -20.77
N GLU A 257 -12.05 7.28 -21.95
CA GLU A 257 -10.90 6.40 -22.16
C GLU A 257 -9.68 6.88 -21.40
N ALA A 258 -9.41 8.20 -21.42
CA ALA A 258 -8.32 8.81 -20.69
C ALA A 258 -8.43 8.57 -19.18
N ILE A 259 -9.60 8.80 -18.55
CA ILE A 259 -9.80 8.58 -17.11
C ILE A 259 -9.51 7.14 -16.71
N GLN A 260 -9.98 6.16 -17.49
CA GLN A 260 -9.73 4.74 -17.23
C GLN A 260 -8.24 4.42 -17.33
N LEU A 261 -7.57 4.87 -18.40
CA LEU A 261 -6.14 4.62 -18.60
C LEU A 261 -5.28 5.36 -17.57
N ILE A 262 -5.57 6.62 -17.28
CA ILE A 262 -4.88 7.42 -16.26
C ILE A 262 -4.95 6.73 -14.89
N ALA A 263 -6.12 6.31 -14.45
CA ALA A 263 -6.28 5.64 -13.17
C ALA A 263 -5.49 4.33 -13.11
N LYS A 264 -5.49 3.54 -14.19
CA LYS A 264 -4.69 2.34 -14.32
C LYS A 264 -3.19 2.65 -14.23
N LEU A 265 -2.71 3.63 -14.97
CA LEU A 265 -1.29 4.03 -15.00
C LEU A 265 -0.83 4.62 -13.66
N ILE A 266 -1.64 5.45 -13.00
CA ILE A 266 -1.32 5.98 -11.66
C ILE A 266 -1.09 4.83 -10.67
N LYS A 267 -1.92 3.78 -10.71
CA LYS A 267 -1.78 2.59 -9.85
C LYS A 267 -0.54 1.77 -10.21
N LEU A 268 -0.35 1.45 -11.49
CA LEU A 268 0.78 0.64 -11.98
C LEU A 268 2.13 1.33 -11.81
N LYS A 269 2.20 2.63 -12.11
CA LYS A 269 3.43 3.45 -11.91
C LYS A 269 3.65 3.82 -10.45
N ASN A 270 2.72 3.50 -9.57
CA ASN A 270 2.69 3.90 -8.15
C ASN A 270 2.89 5.41 -7.96
N ILE A 271 2.22 6.22 -8.79
CA ILE A 271 2.25 7.68 -8.67
C ILE A 271 1.54 8.07 -7.37
N SER A 272 2.18 8.93 -6.58
CA SER A 272 1.69 9.42 -5.30
C SER A 272 1.82 10.94 -5.19
N GLY A 273 1.19 11.53 -4.18
CA GLY A 273 1.15 12.98 -3.98
C GLY A 273 -0.05 13.60 -4.68
N LYS A 274 0.09 14.86 -5.07
CA LYS A 274 -0.96 15.63 -5.77
C LYS A 274 -0.92 15.33 -7.26
N VAL A 275 -2.08 15.09 -7.84
CA VAL A 275 -2.24 14.86 -9.28
C VAL A 275 -3.33 15.77 -9.79
N VAL A 276 -3.07 16.45 -10.91
CA VAL A 276 -4.05 17.23 -11.67
C VAL A 276 -4.17 16.66 -13.08
N ILE A 277 -5.40 16.57 -13.58
CA ILE A 277 -5.70 16.08 -14.92
C ILE A 277 -6.40 17.20 -15.66
N ASP A 278 -5.89 17.54 -16.85
CA ASP A 278 -6.50 18.50 -17.77
C ASP A 278 -7.29 17.71 -18.84
N PRO A 279 -8.60 17.51 -18.67
CA PRO A 279 -9.41 16.80 -19.64
C PRO A 279 -9.64 17.66 -20.86
N VAL A 280 -9.91 17.05 -22.00
CA VAL A 280 -10.37 17.80 -23.19
C VAL A 280 -11.55 18.68 -22.79
N ALA A 281 -11.51 19.97 -23.20
CA ALA A 281 -12.46 21.01 -22.80
C ALA A 281 -13.90 20.51 -22.71
N SER A 282 -14.48 20.62 -21.51
CA SER A 282 -15.76 20.02 -21.16
C SER A 282 -16.64 20.98 -20.36
N ASP A 283 -17.95 20.84 -20.49
CA ASP A 283 -18.91 21.55 -19.65
C ASP A 283 -18.93 20.97 -18.22
N GLN A 284 -19.54 21.71 -17.29
CA GLN A 284 -19.61 21.31 -15.88
C GLN A 284 -20.31 19.96 -15.63
N ASN A 285 -21.29 19.59 -16.46
CA ASN A 285 -22.00 18.31 -16.32
C ASN A 285 -21.10 17.15 -16.71
N THR A 286 -20.32 17.34 -17.78
CA THR A 286 -19.30 16.38 -18.21
C THR A 286 -18.22 16.24 -17.15
N LEU A 287 -17.70 17.34 -16.59
CA LEU A 287 -16.69 17.30 -15.51
C LEU A 287 -17.19 16.53 -14.28
N ARG A 288 -18.46 16.73 -13.85
CA ARG A 288 -19.04 15.95 -12.75
C ARG A 288 -19.09 14.44 -13.05
N LYS A 289 -19.40 14.05 -14.28
CA LYS A 289 -19.40 12.64 -14.70
C LYS A 289 -17.98 12.08 -14.67
N LEU A 290 -16.99 12.80 -15.15
CA LEU A 290 -15.59 12.39 -15.14
C LEU A 290 -15.07 12.22 -13.71
N VAL A 291 -15.41 13.13 -12.78
CA VAL A 291 -15.12 12.99 -11.35
C VAL A 291 -15.74 11.71 -10.77
N GLY A 292 -16.99 11.42 -11.13
CA GLY A 292 -17.66 10.19 -10.70
C GLY A 292 -16.96 8.93 -11.21
N MET A 293 -16.53 8.93 -12.46
CA MET A 293 -15.74 7.84 -13.05
C MET A 293 -14.40 7.69 -12.35
N LEU A 294 -13.66 8.78 -12.15
CA LEU A 294 -12.37 8.77 -11.49
C LEU A 294 -12.47 8.22 -10.05
N LYS A 295 -13.51 8.62 -9.31
CA LYS A 295 -13.79 8.05 -7.97
C LYS A 295 -14.05 6.54 -8.03
N ASN A 296 -14.75 6.07 -9.04
CA ASN A 296 -15.03 4.64 -9.20
C ASN A 296 -13.76 3.85 -9.52
N GLU A 297 -12.89 4.38 -10.39
CA GLU A 297 -11.61 3.74 -10.76
C GLU A 297 -10.65 3.57 -9.57
N PHE A 298 -10.69 4.48 -8.59
CA PHE A 298 -9.86 4.41 -7.38
C PHE A 298 -10.57 3.77 -6.18
N ARG A 299 -11.76 3.22 -6.36
CA ARG A 299 -12.53 2.63 -5.26
C ARG A 299 -11.78 1.49 -4.54
N ASP A 300 -11.06 0.68 -5.31
CA ASP A 300 -10.34 -0.51 -4.84
C ASP A 300 -8.82 -0.32 -4.83
N ASP A 301 -8.36 0.94 -4.89
CA ASP A 301 -6.93 1.25 -4.82
C ASP A 301 -6.38 0.85 -3.44
N LEU A 302 -5.23 0.18 -3.43
CA LEU A 302 -4.50 -0.18 -2.21
C LEU A 302 -4.00 1.05 -1.46
N SER A 303 -3.69 2.13 -2.19
CA SER A 303 -3.33 3.42 -1.60
C SER A 303 -4.57 4.27 -1.32
N ILE A 304 -4.51 5.08 -0.26
CA ILE A 304 -5.59 6.04 0.03
C ILE A 304 -5.59 7.11 -1.05
N THR A 305 -6.62 7.10 -1.89
CA THR A 305 -6.81 8.07 -2.96
C THR A 305 -8.04 8.92 -2.68
N ASN A 306 -7.85 10.24 -2.64
CA ASN A 306 -8.90 11.22 -2.45
C ASN A 306 -9.10 12.01 -3.75
N VAL A 307 -10.25 11.86 -4.39
CA VAL A 307 -10.66 12.66 -5.56
C VAL A 307 -11.48 13.84 -5.08
N TYR A 308 -10.92 15.05 -5.17
CA TYR A 308 -11.52 16.28 -4.62
C TYR A 308 -12.63 16.83 -5.51
N GLY A 309 -12.51 16.68 -6.81
CA GLY A 309 -13.46 17.22 -7.77
C GLY A 309 -12.75 17.86 -8.96
N TYR A 310 -13.27 19.03 -9.38
CA TYR A 310 -12.66 19.82 -10.43
C TYR A 310 -12.56 21.31 -10.03
N THR A 311 -11.53 21.99 -10.54
CA THR A 311 -11.30 23.42 -10.34
C THR A 311 -12.25 24.27 -11.20
N ARG A 312 -12.28 25.55 -10.96
CA ARG A 312 -12.98 26.52 -11.83
C ARG A 312 -12.40 26.52 -13.27
N GLY A 313 -11.13 26.20 -13.43
CA GLY A 313 -10.47 26.07 -14.72
C GLY A 313 -10.74 24.74 -15.45
N GLY A 314 -11.46 23.81 -14.82
CA GLY A 314 -11.81 22.52 -15.42
C GLY A 314 -10.85 21.38 -15.14
N LEU A 315 -9.79 21.60 -14.36
CA LEU A 315 -8.83 20.56 -13.98
C LEU A 315 -9.44 19.61 -12.96
N LEU A 316 -9.31 18.30 -13.14
CA LEU A 316 -9.66 17.32 -12.13
C LEU A 316 -8.52 17.20 -11.12
N GLU A 317 -8.85 17.08 -9.82
CA GLU A 317 -7.88 17.06 -8.74
C GLU A 317 -8.02 15.81 -7.90
N LEU A 318 -6.88 15.17 -7.61
CA LEU A 318 -6.80 14.08 -6.66
C LEU A 318 -5.48 14.12 -5.88
N SER A 319 -5.45 13.41 -4.73
CA SER A 319 -4.21 13.06 -4.05
C SER A 319 -4.20 11.58 -3.72
N ARG A 320 -3.02 10.97 -3.82
CA ARG A 320 -2.80 9.56 -3.52
C ARG A 320 -1.68 9.42 -2.50
N SER A 321 -1.92 8.63 -1.43
CA SER A 321 -0.90 8.40 -0.41
C SER A 321 0.29 7.66 -1.00
N ARG A 322 1.49 7.98 -0.49
CA ARG A 322 2.70 7.26 -0.85
C ARG A 322 2.88 6.09 0.08
N ASN A 323 2.82 4.88 -0.46
CA ASN A 323 3.09 3.65 0.26
C ASN A 323 4.48 3.10 -0.07
N ASP A 324 4.96 3.34 -1.32
CA ASP A 324 6.25 2.88 -1.81
C ASP A 324 6.80 3.83 -2.91
N ARG A 325 7.93 3.48 -3.51
CA ARG A 325 8.55 4.21 -4.62
C ARG A 325 7.69 4.08 -5.88
N SER A 326 7.68 5.15 -6.69
CA SER A 326 7.12 5.07 -8.05
C SER A 326 8.10 4.37 -8.98
N ILE A 327 7.61 3.85 -10.11
CA ILE A 327 8.45 3.21 -11.12
C ILE A 327 9.55 4.15 -11.62
N ASP A 328 9.27 5.45 -11.72
CA ASP A 328 10.24 6.47 -12.14
C ASP A 328 11.38 6.68 -11.13
N GLU A 329 11.21 6.21 -9.87
CA GLU A 329 12.22 6.29 -8.81
C GLU A 329 13.00 4.98 -8.65
N LEU A 330 12.59 3.94 -9.37
CA LEU A 330 13.33 2.70 -9.49
C LEU A 330 14.31 2.88 -10.65
N ASN A 331 15.62 2.84 -10.38
CA ASN A 331 16.64 2.81 -11.44
C ASN A 331 16.56 1.42 -12.11
N LEU A 332 15.62 1.26 -13.06
CA LEU A 332 15.44 0.05 -13.85
C LEU A 332 16.38 0.11 -15.11
N ASN A 333 17.67 0.41 -14.90
CA ASN A 333 18.70 0.37 -15.93
C ASN A 333 19.45 -0.95 -15.86
#